data_f18d53021cda3ea7eaa4949beb917ff2
#
_entry.id   f18d53021cda3ea7eaa4949beb917ff2
#
_cell.length_a   1.000
_cell.length_b   1.000
_cell.length_c   1.000
_cell.angle_alpha   90.00
_cell.angle_beta   90.00
_cell.angle_gamma   90.00
#
_symmetry.space_group_name_H-M   'P 1'
#
loop_
_entity.id
_entity.type
_entity.pdbx_description
1 polymer ?
#
loop_
_entity_poly.entity_id
_entity_poly.type
_entity_poly.pdbx_seq_one_letter_code
_entity_poly.pdbx_strand_id
1 'polypeptide(L)'
;MKKVVTCSQMKLLDHGTIHNMHVPSLVLMERAALATAKEIRKYLEKKNGSGNLKKERILTVCGSGNNGGDGIAIARLLHLAGIRSEIYLAGNPDKMTEETRHQWDIAMSYQVPVMNNPVWDEYTVIVDGIFGVGLSREITGNYKEIIDHMNEAPAYKAAVDIPSGIHGDTGAVLGTAFEADLTVTFAYKKRGLCLYPGRAYAGRTVVADIGIYDRDRDGSELASKAAWHIEKSDMKTLPARKPWGNKGTFGKVLLVAGSKGMCGAACLSASAALHGGAGMVKIQTVEENRIPLQSLLPEAMLTSEFDEEANKKNLNWCDVLVIGPGLGTEGSGKERMLWFLENGAKAGKPVILDADGLNILAMHPQWMKFIGEQTILTPHMGEMSRLCGLNVSELKEDPVARAYQYAEKSGGVLVLKDACTVVTDRNEKLYLNLSGNSGMATAGSGDVLSGIIASVLCMYLSCEEEQELSYKATMAVYIHGLCGDIAREKKGSHGMTAKDMIEALPEVLKLAEVQSKG
;
A
#
# COMPACT_ATOMS: atom_id res chain seq x y z
N MET A 1 -2.12 9.50 8.90
CA MET A 1 -2.61 8.47 7.96
C MET A 1 -3.65 9.06 7.03
N LYS A 2 -3.76 8.52 5.82
CA LYS A 2 -4.79 8.91 4.85
C LYS A 2 -5.73 7.74 4.58
N LYS A 3 -7.00 8.08 4.45
CA LYS A 3 -8.08 7.13 4.18
C LYS A 3 -8.02 6.63 2.74
N VAL A 4 -8.31 5.34 2.54
CA VAL A 4 -8.48 4.69 1.24
C VAL A 4 -9.84 3.99 1.25
N VAL A 5 -10.68 4.31 0.27
CA VAL A 5 -12.08 3.89 0.27
C VAL A 5 -12.37 2.88 -0.85
N THR A 6 -13.43 2.08 -0.66
CA THR A 6 -14.03 1.30 -1.74
C THR A 6 -14.97 2.19 -2.58
N CYS A 7 -15.34 1.72 -3.76
CA CYS A 7 -16.33 2.40 -4.60
C CYS A 7 -17.67 2.57 -3.88
N SER A 8 -18.10 1.59 -3.10
CA SER A 8 -19.33 1.66 -2.31
C SER A 8 -19.23 2.68 -1.18
N GLN A 9 -18.10 2.76 -0.49
CA GLN A 9 -17.84 3.79 0.52
C GLN A 9 -17.81 5.18 -0.10
N MET A 10 -17.17 5.34 -1.28
CA MET A 10 -17.18 6.64 -1.97
C MET A 10 -18.59 7.09 -2.35
N LYS A 11 -19.42 6.19 -2.90
CA LYS A 11 -20.84 6.49 -3.19
C LYS A 11 -21.63 6.88 -1.94
N LEU A 12 -21.36 6.24 -0.80
CA LEU A 12 -21.99 6.59 0.47
C LEU A 12 -21.58 8.00 0.93
N LEU A 13 -20.32 8.36 0.79
CA LEU A 13 -19.79 9.69 1.10
C LEU A 13 -20.38 10.78 0.20
N ASP A 14 -20.45 10.51 -1.11
CA ASP A 14 -21.11 11.42 -2.08
C ASP A 14 -22.58 11.61 -1.71
N HIS A 15 -23.30 10.51 -1.48
CA HIS A 15 -24.71 10.54 -1.09
C HIS A 15 -24.93 11.36 0.21
N GLY A 16 -24.10 11.11 1.23
CA GLY A 16 -24.15 11.86 2.49
C GLY A 16 -23.90 13.37 2.28
N THR A 17 -22.92 13.71 1.45
CA THR A 17 -22.61 15.11 1.14
C THR A 17 -23.74 15.79 0.38
N ILE A 18 -24.34 15.10 -0.60
CA ILE A 18 -25.43 15.67 -1.41
C ILE A 18 -26.72 15.77 -0.62
N HIS A 19 -27.15 14.69 0.04
CA HIS A 19 -28.48 14.62 0.65
C HIS A 19 -28.53 15.09 2.10
N ASN A 20 -27.47 14.84 2.89
CA ASN A 20 -27.45 15.22 4.31
C ASN A 20 -26.88 16.61 4.52
N MET A 21 -25.86 17.01 3.73
CA MET A 21 -25.24 18.34 3.82
C MET A 21 -25.79 19.32 2.77
N HIS A 22 -26.71 18.88 1.90
CA HIS A 22 -27.39 19.70 0.88
C HIS A 22 -26.43 20.37 -0.13
N VAL A 23 -25.27 19.76 -0.41
CA VAL A 23 -24.37 20.25 -1.44
C VAL A 23 -24.85 19.70 -2.80
N PRO A 24 -25.24 20.54 -3.77
CA PRO A 24 -25.69 20.06 -5.07
C PRO A 24 -24.61 19.22 -5.78
N SER A 25 -24.99 18.11 -6.42
CA SER A 25 -24.08 17.23 -7.16
C SER A 25 -23.24 17.97 -8.21
N LEU A 26 -23.86 18.94 -8.91
CA LEU A 26 -23.18 19.80 -9.89
C LEU A 26 -22.05 20.65 -9.27
N VAL A 27 -22.15 21.02 -8.00
CA VAL A 27 -21.07 21.76 -7.30
C VAL A 27 -19.87 20.84 -7.07
N LEU A 28 -20.10 19.59 -6.67
CA LEU A 28 -19.03 18.59 -6.50
C LEU A 28 -18.38 18.29 -7.84
N MET A 29 -19.16 18.11 -8.90
CA MET A 29 -18.69 17.87 -10.28
C MET A 29 -17.84 19.05 -10.80
N GLU A 30 -18.27 20.28 -10.60
CA GLU A 30 -17.50 21.46 -11.02
C GLU A 30 -16.18 21.58 -10.25
N ARG A 31 -16.15 21.26 -8.94
CA ARG A 31 -14.91 21.24 -8.15
C ARG A 31 -13.95 20.14 -8.60
N ALA A 32 -14.48 18.96 -8.95
CA ALA A 32 -13.71 17.86 -9.50
C ALA A 32 -13.05 18.24 -10.83
N ALA A 33 -13.83 18.84 -11.74
CA ALA A 33 -13.36 19.31 -13.02
C ALA A 33 -12.31 20.43 -12.89
N LEU A 34 -12.54 21.40 -12.01
CA LEU A 34 -11.58 22.48 -11.73
C LEU A 34 -10.23 21.93 -11.22
N ALA A 35 -10.28 20.97 -10.30
CA ALA A 35 -9.06 20.35 -9.76
C ALA A 35 -8.28 19.62 -10.85
N THR A 36 -8.97 18.86 -11.70
CA THR A 36 -8.35 18.11 -12.80
C THR A 36 -7.78 19.06 -13.86
N ALA A 37 -8.54 20.05 -14.31
CA ALA A 37 -8.07 21.07 -15.25
C ALA A 37 -6.83 21.82 -14.71
N LYS A 38 -6.79 22.12 -13.41
CA LYS A 38 -5.64 22.73 -12.74
C LYS A 38 -4.39 21.86 -12.80
N GLU A 39 -4.50 20.56 -12.55
CA GLU A 39 -3.35 19.64 -12.60
C GLU A 39 -2.84 19.46 -14.04
N ILE A 40 -3.73 19.38 -15.02
CA ILE A 40 -3.35 19.36 -16.45
C ILE A 40 -2.61 20.65 -16.82
N ARG A 41 -3.13 21.82 -16.45
CA ARG A 41 -2.47 23.11 -16.70
C ARG A 41 -1.10 23.19 -16.03
N LYS A 42 -0.95 22.76 -14.80
CA LYS A 42 0.37 22.70 -14.12
C LYS A 42 1.39 21.86 -14.89
N TYR A 43 0.95 20.72 -15.44
CA TYR A 43 1.83 19.91 -16.28
C TYR A 43 2.26 20.68 -17.54
N LEU A 44 1.31 21.29 -18.26
CA LEU A 44 1.57 22.04 -19.47
C LEU A 44 2.47 23.27 -19.22
N GLU A 45 2.24 24.00 -18.13
CA GLU A 45 3.06 25.14 -17.71
C GLU A 45 4.50 24.72 -17.38
N LYS A 46 4.67 23.55 -16.73
CA LYS A 46 5.99 22.98 -16.44
C LYS A 46 6.72 22.57 -17.74
N LYS A 47 5.99 22.02 -18.71
CA LYS A 47 6.53 21.54 -20.00
C LYS A 47 6.95 22.70 -20.91
N ASN A 48 6.14 23.74 -21.00
CA ASN A 48 6.26 24.77 -22.06
C ASN A 48 6.58 26.19 -21.54
N GLY A 49 6.59 26.40 -20.21
CA GLY A 49 6.56 27.76 -19.63
C GLY A 49 5.16 28.39 -19.69
N SER A 50 4.91 29.37 -18.83
CA SER A 50 3.56 29.94 -18.58
C SER A 50 2.89 30.65 -19.77
N GLY A 51 3.61 30.95 -20.86
CA GLY A 51 3.10 31.75 -21.97
C GLY A 51 2.69 30.99 -23.23
N ASN A 52 2.88 29.66 -23.32
CA ASN A 52 2.80 28.93 -24.57
C ASN A 52 1.73 27.83 -24.63
N LEU A 53 0.64 27.97 -23.87
CA LEU A 53 -0.42 26.94 -23.80
C LEU A 53 -1.33 26.91 -25.04
N LYS A 54 -1.34 27.94 -25.85
CA LYS A 54 -2.17 28.03 -27.09
C LYS A 54 -1.80 27.00 -28.18
N LYS A 55 -0.60 26.41 -28.10
CA LYS A 55 -0.15 25.36 -29.04
C LYS A 55 -0.63 23.97 -28.66
N GLU A 56 -1.06 23.81 -27.43
CA GLU A 56 -1.54 22.53 -26.92
C GLU A 56 -2.92 22.23 -27.47
N ARG A 57 -3.15 20.96 -27.82
CA ARG A 57 -4.44 20.43 -28.28
C ARG A 57 -4.86 19.29 -27.35
N ILE A 58 -5.98 19.46 -26.71
CA ILE A 58 -6.48 18.52 -25.69
C ILE A 58 -7.74 17.84 -26.18
N LEU A 59 -7.77 16.52 -26.15
CA LEU A 59 -8.98 15.73 -26.37
C LEU A 59 -9.48 15.19 -25.04
N THR A 60 -10.73 15.48 -24.70
CA THR A 60 -11.40 14.86 -23.57
C THR A 60 -12.40 13.83 -24.08
N VAL A 61 -12.15 12.56 -23.76
CA VAL A 61 -12.99 11.42 -24.16
C VAL A 61 -13.98 11.15 -23.04
N CYS A 62 -15.29 11.34 -23.33
CA CYS A 62 -16.33 11.37 -22.34
C CYS A 62 -17.31 10.21 -22.50
N GLY A 63 -17.62 9.55 -21.39
CA GLY A 63 -18.75 8.62 -21.30
C GLY A 63 -20.10 9.34 -21.14
N SER A 64 -21.20 8.58 -20.98
CA SER A 64 -22.53 9.13 -20.70
C SER A 64 -22.87 9.19 -19.20
N GLY A 65 -22.05 8.62 -18.32
CA GLY A 65 -22.20 8.70 -16.86
C GLY A 65 -21.54 9.94 -16.26
N ASN A 66 -21.60 10.10 -14.94
CA ASN A 66 -21.08 11.27 -14.21
C ASN A 66 -19.58 11.53 -14.46
N ASN A 67 -18.76 10.49 -14.66
CA ASN A 67 -17.36 10.66 -15.05
C ASN A 67 -17.22 11.37 -16.40
N GLY A 68 -18.17 11.12 -17.35
CA GLY A 68 -18.30 11.87 -18.59
C GLY A 68 -18.67 13.32 -18.36
N GLY A 69 -19.54 13.60 -17.40
CA GLY A 69 -19.90 14.94 -16.98
C GLY A 69 -18.70 15.73 -16.43
N ASP A 70 -17.86 15.10 -15.58
CA ASP A 70 -16.59 15.68 -15.14
C ASP A 70 -15.68 15.97 -16.33
N GLY A 71 -15.55 15.04 -17.28
CA GLY A 71 -14.76 15.21 -18.50
C GLY A 71 -15.23 16.39 -19.37
N ILE A 72 -16.54 16.51 -19.61
CA ILE A 72 -17.13 17.62 -20.37
C ILE A 72 -16.85 18.96 -19.68
N ALA A 73 -17.01 19.03 -18.36
CA ALA A 73 -16.69 20.22 -17.59
C ALA A 73 -15.20 20.59 -17.66
N ILE A 74 -14.29 19.58 -17.63
CA ILE A 74 -12.85 19.78 -17.81
C ILE A 74 -12.55 20.40 -19.18
N ALA A 75 -13.14 19.84 -20.25
CA ALA A 75 -12.94 20.37 -21.59
C ALA A 75 -13.37 21.83 -21.70
N ARG A 76 -14.54 22.17 -21.14
CA ARG A 76 -15.05 23.54 -21.08
C ARG A 76 -14.12 24.47 -20.30
N LEU A 77 -13.64 24.07 -19.14
CA LEU A 77 -12.75 24.87 -18.30
C LEU A 77 -11.40 25.15 -18.98
N LEU A 78 -10.85 24.17 -19.67
CA LEU A 78 -9.62 24.33 -20.46
C LEU A 78 -9.85 25.25 -21.68
N HIS A 79 -11.01 25.11 -22.36
CA HIS A 79 -11.41 25.98 -23.46
C HIS A 79 -11.52 27.44 -23.02
N LEU A 80 -12.19 27.71 -21.90
CA LEU A 80 -12.32 29.04 -21.30
C LEU A 80 -10.98 29.63 -20.85
N ALA A 81 -10.01 28.78 -20.51
CA ALA A 81 -8.64 29.20 -20.22
C ALA A 81 -7.81 29.52 -21.50
N GLY A 82 -8.41 29.45 -22.67
CA GLY A 82 -7.77 29.75 -23.95
C GLY A 82 -6.87 28.63 -24.51
N ILE A 83 -7.05 27.41 -23.99
CA ILE A 83 -6.38 26.20 -24.49
C ILE A 83 -7.31 25.52 -25.49
N ARG A 84 -6.77 25.06 -26.63
CA ARG A 84 -7.56 24.32 -27.61
C ARG A 84 -7.99 22.98 -27.03
N SER A 85 -9.22 22.91 -26.55
CA SER A 85 -9.81 21.73 -25.92
C SER A 85 -11.05 21.29 -26.69
N GLU A 86 -11.15 20.00 -26.97
CA GLU A 86 -12.17 19.35 -27.79
C GLU A 86 -12.76 18.17 -27.05
N ILE A 87 -14.05 17.86 -27.29
CA ILE A 87 -14.78 16.75 -26.69
C ILE A 87 -14.94 15.63 -27.73
N TYR A 88 -14.66 14.39 -27.35
CA TYR A 88 -15.10 13.20 -28.06
C TYR A 88 -16.06 12.42 -27.18
N LEU A 89 -17.34 12.34 -27.60
CA LEU A 89 -18.35 11.59 -26.86
C LEU A 89 -18.32 10.13 -27.26
N ALA A 90 -17.70 9.29 -26.44
CA ALA A 90 -17.66 7.84 -26.61
C ALA A 90 -18.98 7.17 -26.16
N GLY A 91 -19.73 7.84 -25.27
CA GLY A 91 -21.02 7.38 -24.75
C GLY A 91 -22.19 7.67 -25.67
N ASN A 92 -23.33 7.01 -25.38
CA ASN A 92 -24.60 7.33 -26.06
C ASN A 92 -25.18 8.63 -25.47
N PRO A 93 -25.43 9.68 -26.29
CA PRO A 93 -26.00 10.95 -25.80
C PRO A 93 -27.38 10.80 -25.15
N ASP A 94 -28.20 9.83 -25.59
CA ASP A 94 -29.52 9.60 -25.02
C ASP A 94 -29.48 8.95 -23.63
N LYS A 95 -28.32 8.42 -23.24
CA LYS A 95 -28.08 7.77 -21.93
C LYS A 95 -27.29 8.64 -20.96
N MET A 96 -27.14 9.92 -21.23
CA MET A 96 -26.50 10.84 -20.31
C MET A 96 -27.27 10.93 -19.00
N THR A 97 -26.54 10.94 -17.86
CA THR A 97 -27.11 11.31 -16.56
C THR A 97 -27.58 12.78 -16.61
N GLU A 98 -28.45 13.17 -15.69
CA GLU A 98 -28.95 14.54 -15.63
C GLU A 98 -27.81 15.56 -15.49
N GLU A 99 -26.84 15.28 -14.61
CA GLU A 99 -25.66 16.11 -14.41
C GLU A 99 -24.78 16.18 -15.66
N THR A 100 -24.58 15.05 -16.34
CA THR A 100 -23.78 15.00 -17.59
C THR A 100 -24.47 15.77 -18.69
N ARG A 101 -25.80 15.66 -18.84
CA ARG A 101 -26.59 16.44 -19.77
C ARG A 101 -26.46 17.95 -19.50
N HIS A 102 -26.53 18.32 -18.25
CA HIS A 102 -26.38 19.72 -17.85
C HIS A 102 -25.01 20.29 -18.22
N GLN A 103 -23.93 19.54 -17.95
CA GLN A 103 -22.58 19.96 -18.35
C GLN A 103 -22.40 20.01 -19.87
N TRP A 104 -23.05 19.10 -20.60
CA TRP A 104 -23.07 19.12 -22.05
C TRP A 104 -23.71 20.40 -22.59
N ASP A 105 -24.89 20.77 -22.09
CA ASP A 105 -25.60 21.97 -22.52
C ASP A 105 -24.80 23.24 -22.22
N ILE A 106 -24.12 23.30 -21.08
CA ILE A 106 -23.20 24.40 -20.76
C ILE A 106 -22.04 24.41 -21.77
N ALA A 107 -21.37 23.28 -22.03
CA ALA A 107 -20.24 23.22 -22.95
C ALA A 107 -20.63 23.64 -24.36
N MET A 108 -21.82 23.23 -24.83
CA MET A 108 -22.35 23.66 -26.14
C MET A 108 -22.64 25.16 -26.19
N SER A 109 -23.14 25.75 -25.10
CA SER A 109 -23.37 27.20 -25.00
C SER A 109 -22.08 28.00 -25.07
N TYR A 110 -20.96 27.44 -24.58
CA TYR A 110 -19.61 28.01 -24.73
C TYR A 110 -18.92 27.62 -26.03
N GLN A 111 -19.60 26.92 -26.94
CA GLN A 111 -19.11 26.50 -28.26
C GLN A 111 -17.82 25.65 -28.18
N VAL A 112 -17.72 24.78 -27.13
CA VAL A 112 -16.61 23.81 -27.04
C VAL A 112 -16.70 22.87 -28.25
N PRO A 113 -15.64 22.71 -29.06
CA PRO A 113 -15.69 21.84 -30.25
C PRO A 113 -15.93 20.37 -29.88
N VAL A 114 -16.81 19.70 -30.62
CA VAL A 114 -17.10 18.28 -30.53
C VAL A 114 -16.55 17.56 -31.76
N MET A 115 -15.78 16.50 -31.50
CA MET A 115 -15.14 15.70 -32.55
C MET A 115 -15.89 14.37 -32.71
N ASN A 116 -16.20 14.02 -33.97
CA ASN A 116 -16.80 12.71 -34.28
C ASN A 116 -15.75 11.65 -34.64
N ASN A 117 -14.67 12.06 -35.27
CA ASN A 117 -13.56 11.20 -35.69
C ASN A 117 -12.24 11.91 -35.33
N PRO A 118 -11.72 11.77 -34.11
CA PRO A 118 -10.47 12.41 -33.71
C PRO A 118 -9.26 11.78 -34.41
N VAL A 119 -8.31 12.59 -34.82
CA VAL A 119 -6.98 12.14 -35.27
C VAL A 119 -6.11 12.08 -34.02
N TRP A 120 -5.97 10.89 -33.43
CA TRP A 120 -5.39 10.69 -32.13
C TRP A 120 -3.98 11.26 -31.95
N ASP A 121 -3.15 11.18 -32.99
CA ASP A 121 -1.74 11.63 -32.97
C ASP A 121 -1.58 13.15 -32.96
N GLU A 122 -2.64 13.91 -33.20
CA GLU A 122 -2.59 15.38 -33.21
C GLU A 122 -2.78 15.99 -31.82
N TYR A 123 -3.15 15.19 -30.82
CA TYR A 123 -3.38 15.69 -29.48
C TYR A 123 -2.12 15.60 -28.63
N THR A 124 -1.89 16.62 -27.82
CA THR A 124 -0.77 16.72 -26.89
C THR A 124 -1.15 16.21 -25.49
N VAL A 125 -2.46 16.21 -25.20
CA VAL A 125 -3.04 15.63 -23.97
C VAL A 125 -4.33 14.91 -24.35
N ILE A 126 -4.52 13.71 -23.78
CA ILE A 126 -5.78 12.96 -23.82
C ILE A 126 -6.29 12.82 -22.40
N VAL A 127 -7.55 13.18 -22.18
CA VAL A 127 -8.23 13.06 -20.88
C VAL A 127 -9.26 11.95 -20.96
N ASP A 128 -9.13 10.97 -20.08
CA ASP A 128 -10.07 9.86 -19.92
C ASP A 128 -11.16 10.21 -18.90
N GLY A 129 -12.35 10.48 -19.38
CA GLY A 129 -13.59 10.66 -18.63
C GLY A 129 -14.65 9.63 -19.03
N ILE A 130 -14.28 8.40 -19.47
CA ILE A 130 -15.25 7.41 -19.94
C ILE A 130 -15.94 6.72 -18.77
N PHE A 131 -15.17 6.04 -17.92
CA PHE A 131 -15.69 5.28 -16.78
C PHE A 131 -14.97 5.67 -15.48
N GLY A 132 -15.71 5.74 -14.37
CA GLY A 132 -15.20 5.98 -13.03
C GLY A 132 -15.58 4.83 -12.08
N VAL A 133 -15.86 5.14 -10.81
CA VAL A 133 -16.20 4.18 -9.72
C VAL A 133 -17.40 3.26 -9.98
N GLY A 134 -18.13 3.46 -11.06
CA GLY A 134 -19.31 2.64 -11.42
C GLY A 134 -19.00 1.42 -12.28
N LEU A 135 -17.78 1.26 -12.77
CA LEU A 135 -17.43 0.16 -13.68
C LEU A 135 -17.31 -1.16 -12.91
N SER A 136 -18.09 -2.18 -13.35
CA SER A 136 -18.10 -3.52 -12.74
C SER A 136 -18.10 -4.66 -13.77
N ARG A 137 -17.98 -4.33 -15.06
CA ARG A 137 -18.01 -5.31 -16.18
C ARG A 137 -16.83 -5.10 -17.10
N GLU A 138 -16.45 -6.13 -17.83
CA GLU A 138 -15.41 -6.05 -18.85
C GLU A 138 -15.75 -5.04 -19.95
N ILE A 139 -14.74 -4.32 -20.38
CA ILE A 139 -14.82 -3.38 -21.50
C ILE A 139 -14.56 -4.16 -22.80
N THR A 140 -15.52 -4.10 -23.72
CA THR A 140 -15.48 -4.76 -25.02
C THR A 140 -16.00 -3.84 -26.13
N GLY A 141 -15.84 -4.27 -27.40
CA GLY A 141 -16.36 -3.55 -28.56
C GLY A 141 -15.79 -2.14 -28.71
N ASN A 142 -16.61 -1.19 -29.11
CA ASN A 142 -16.20 0.18 -29.42
C ASN A 142 -15.44 0.89 -28.29
N TYR A 143 -15.82 0.67 -27.04
CA TYR A 143 -15.08 1.27 -25.90
C TYR A 143 -13.65 0.72 -25.79
N LYS A 144 -13.45 -0.58 -26.09
CA LYS A 144 -12.11 -1.16 -26.12
C LYS A 144 -11.26 -0.52 -27.21
N GLU A 145 -11.79 -0.40 -28.41
CA GLU A 145 -11.09 0.23 -29.56
C GLU A 145 -10.71 1.68 -29.24
N ILE A 146 -11.61 2.45 -28.62
CA ILE A 146 -11.34 3.83 -28.20
C ILE A 146 -10.20 3.87 -27.19
N ILE A 147 -10.22 3.03 -26.14
CA ILE A 147 -9.17 3.02 -25.11
C ILE A 147 -7.83 2.57 -25.71
N ASP A 148 -7.84 1.59 -26.63
CA ASP A 148 -6.63 1.15 -27.30
C ASP A 148 -6.02 2.30 -28.13
N HIS A 149 -6.80 3.07 -28.89
CA HIS A 149 -6.33 4.27 -29.59
C HIS A 149 -5.82 5.37 -28.65
N MET A 150 -6.49 5.58 -27.50
CA MET A 150 -6.00 6.53 -26.50
C MET A 150 -4.63 6.12 -25.93
N ASN A 151 -4.42 4.81 -25.74
CA ASN A 151 -3.16 4.28 -25.24
C ASN A 151 -2.02 4.38 -26.27
N GLU A 152 -2.32 4.16 -27.56
CA GLU A 152 -1.34 4.24 -28.66
C GLU A 152 -0.91 5.69 -28.97
N ALA A 153 -1.77 6.67 -28.69
CA ALA A 153 -1.50 8.07 -28.98
C ALA A 153 -0.25 8.60 -28.24
N PRO A 154 0.63 9.37 -28.89
CA PRO A 154 1.85 9.93 -28.28
C PRO A 154 1.54 11.18 -27.42
N ALA A 155 0.46 11.15 -26.67
CA ALA A 155 -0.05 12.23 -25.84
C ALA A 155 0.26 11.99 -24.36
N TYR A 156 0.28 13.06 -23.56
CA TYR A 156 0.20 12.94 -22.11
C TYR A 156 -1.21 12.50 -21.70
N LYS A 157 -1.30 11.49 -20.89
CA LYS A 157 -2.54 10.78 -20.56
C LYS A 157 -3.01 11.11 -19.15
N ALA A 158 -4.21 11.71 -19.03
CA ALA A 158 -4.79 12.08 -17.75
C ALA A 158 -6.12 11.35 -17.53
N ALA A 159 -6.29 10.67 -16.40
CA ALA A 159 -7.53 10.00 -16.02
C ALA A 159 -8.30 10.80 -14.98
N VAL A 160 -9.61 10.83 -15.14
CA VAL A 160 -10.58 11.42 -14.23
C VAL A 160 -11.02 10.35 -13.23
N ASP A 161 -10.73 10.55 -11.98
CA ASP A 161 -11.04 9.73 -10.82
C ASP A 161 -10.37 8.35 -10.79
N ILE A 162 -10.63 7.48 -11.76
CA ILE A 162 -10.01 6.16 -11.94
C ILE A 162 -9.80 5.93 -13.44
N PRO A 163 -8.64 5.42 -13.88
CA PRO A 163 -8.45 5.06 -15.28
C PRO A 163 -9.54 4.08 -15.76
N SER A 164 -10.16 4.37 -16.89
CA SER A 164 -11.20 3.51 -17.47
C SER A 164 -10.67 2.11 -17.68
N GLY A 165 -11.43 1.12 -17.22
CA GLY A 165 -11.05 -0.31 -17.27
C GLY A 165 -10.41 -0.85 -15.99
N ILE A 166 -10.09 0.00 -15.02
CA ILE A 166 -9.60 -0.45 -13.71
C ILE A 166 -10.77 -0.62 -12.74
N HIS A 167 -10.86 -1.80 -12.13
CA HIS A 167 -11.82 -2.07 -11.06
C HIS A 167 -11.44 -1.28 -9.79
N GLY A 168 -12.34 -0.39 -9.34
CA GLY A 168 -12.03 0.58 -8.29
C GLY A 168 -11.71 -0.02 -6.91
N ASP A 169 -12.07 -1.28 -6.65
CA ASP A 169 -11.82 -1.94 -5.36
C ASP A 169 -10.66 -2.92 -5.39
N THR A 170 -10.49 -3.68 -6.48
CA THR A 170 -9.45 -4.73 -6.56
C THR A 170 -8.24 -4.31 -7.37
N GLY A 171 -8.35 -3.26 -8.20
CA GLY A 171 -7.31 -2.87 -9.13
C GLY A 171 -7.16 -3.78 -10.36
N ALA A 172 -8.08 -4.73 -10.53
CA ALA A 172 -8.07 -5.62 -11.69
C ALA A 172 -8.37 -4.86 -12.99
N VAL A 173 -7.76 -5.31 -14.08
CA VAL A 173 -8.08 -4.81 -15.44
C VAL A 173 -9.32 -5.55 -15.95
N LEU A 174 -10.34 -4.80 -16.33
CA LEU A 174 -11.61 -5.29 -16.84
C LEU A 174 -11.61 -5.29 -18.38
N GLY A 175 -10.95 -6.27 -18.98
CA GLY A 175 -10.80 -6.44 -20.43
C GLY A 175 -9.66 -5.59 -21.00
N THR A 176 -9.80 -4.26 -21.03
CA THR A 176 -8.76 -3.29 -21.35
C THR A 176 -8.79 -2.14 -20.35
N ALA A 177 -7.68 -1.39 -20.22
CA ALA A 177 -7.63 -0.23 -19.35
C ALA A 177 -6.78 0.90 -19.94
N PHE A 178 -7.15 2.12 -19.63
CA PHE A 178 -6.41 3.32 -19.98
C PHE A 178 -5.12 3.44 -19.16
N GLU A 179 -3.99 3.68 -19.83
CA GLU A 179 -2.67 3.83 -19.20
C GLU A 179 -2.37 5.31 -18.94
N ALA A 180 -2.73 5.79 -17.75
CA ALA A 180 -2.57 7.19 -17.38
C ALA A 180 -1.15 7.55 -16.92
N ASP A 181 -0.65 8.72 -17.31
CA ASP A 181 0.51 9.38 -16.69
C ASP A 181 0.10 10.12 -15.41
N LEU A 182 -1.16 10.58 -15.34
CA LEU A 182 -1.75 11.30 -14.24
C LEU A 182 -3.17 10.79 -13.97
N THR A 183 -3.48 10.47 -12.73
CA THR A 183 -4.86 10.28 -12.28
C THR A 183 -5.20 11.32 -11.21
N VAL A 184 -6.25 12.09 -11.43
CA VAL A 184 -6.80 13.00 -10.42
C VAL A 184 -8.03 12.33 -9.82
N THR A 185 -7.87 11.79 -8.62
CA THR A 185 -8.94 11.11 -7.89
C THR A 185 -9.54 12.02 -6.83
N PHE A 186 -10.84 11.89 -6.57
CA PHE A 186 -11.59 12.86 -5.77
C PHE A 186 -11.77 12.39 -4.33
N ALA A 187 -11.59 13.32 -3.40
CA ALA A 187 -11.68 13.20 -1.95
C ALA A 187 -10.73 12.17 -1.33
N TYR A 188 -10.78 10.92 -1.76
CA TYR A 188 -9.97 9.82 -1.25
C TYR A 188 -9.45 8.94 -2.39
N LYS A 189 -8.31 8.29 -2.17
CA LYS A 189 -7.85 7.22 -3.07
C LYS A 189 -8.85 6.07 -3.01
N LYS A 190 -9.22 5.54 -4.17
CA LYS A 190 -9.94 4.29 -4.27
C LYS A 190 -8.96 3.14 -4.11
N ARG A 191 -9.39 2.05 -3.48
CA ARG A 191 -8.54 0.90 -3.15
C ARG A 191 -7.83 0.33 -4.39
N GLY A 192 -8.50 0.28 -5.54
CA GLY A 192 -7.95 -0.18 -6.81
C GLY A 192 -6.79 0.66 -7.35
N LEU A 193 -6.68 1.94 -6.94
CA LEU A 193 -5.53 2.79 -7.28
C LEU A 193 -4.30 2.51 -6.41
N CYS A 194 -4.45 1.70 -5.36
CA CYS A 194 -3.37 1.29 -4.46
C CYS A 194 -2.86 -0.11 -4.80
N LEU A 195 -3.72 -0.98 -5.31
CA LEU A 195 -3.45 -2.38 -5.63
C LEU A 195 -2.98 -2.55 -7.08
N TYR A 196 -2.13 -3.55 -7.31
CA TYR A 196 -1.71 -3.90 -8.67
C TYR A 196 -2.68 -4.90 -9.31
N PRO A 197 -2.89 -4.81 -10.63
CA PRO A 197 -2.22 -3.95 -11.61
C PRO A 197 -2.71 -2.49 -11.64
N GLY A 198 -3.87 -2.14 -11.11
CA GLY A 198 -4.50 -0.81 -11.22
C GLY A 198 -3.57 0.36 -10.86
N ARG A 199 -2.70 0.19 -9.85
CA ARG A 199 -1.71 1.21 -9.49
C ARG A 199 -0.73 1.52 -10.63
N ALA A 200 -0.37 0.53 -11.46
CA ALA A 200 0.52 0.75 -12.61
C ALA A 200 -0.16 1.58 -13.70
N TYR A 201 -1.48 1.40 -13.89
CA TYR A 201 -2.27 2.14 -14.86
C TYR A 201 -2.60 3.58 -14.42
N ALA A 202 -2.52 3.87 -13.12
CA ALA A 202 -2.91 5.17 -12.57
C ALA A 202 -1.85 6.27 -12.72
N GLY A 203 -0.60 5.92 -13.04
CA GLY A 203 0.50 6.87 -13.08
C GLY A 203 0.65 7.68 -11.78
N ARG A 204 0.97 8.95 -11.89
CA ARG A 204 1.01 9.86 -10.73
C ARG A 204 -0.41 10.16 -10.24
N THR A 205 -0.77 9.64 -9.09
CA THR A 205 -2.09 9.88 -8.49
C THR A 205 -2.10 11.12 -7.60
N VAL A 206 -3.03 12.04 -7.88
CA VAL A 206 -3.30 13.24 -7.08
C VAL A 206 -4.69 13.12 -6.46
N VAL A 207 -4.80 13.28 -5.15
CA VAL A 207 -6.08 13.33 -4.44
C VAL A 207 -6.54 14.78 -4.38
N ALA A 208 -7.67 15.09 -5.00
CA ALA A 208 -8.25 16.42 -5.00
C ALA A 208 -9.36 16.54 -3.96
N ASP A 209 -9.26 17.53 -3.09
CA ASP A 209 -10.37 17.88 -2.21
C ASP A 209 -11.48 18.58 -3.01
N ILE A 210 -12.63 17.93 -3.08
CA ILE A 210 -13.82 18.46 -3.75
C ILE A 210 -14.93 18.86 -2.75
N GLY A 211 -14.66 18.74 -1.44
CA GLY A 211 -15.58 19.12 -0.37
C GLY A 211 -16.53 18.00 0.06
N ILE A 212 -16.11 16.77 -0.06
CA ILE A 212 -16.82 15.62 0.49
C ILE A 212 -16.74 15.66 2.02
N TYR A 213 -17.87 15.47 2.66
CA TYR A 213 -18.00 15.37 4.11
C TYR A 213 -18.12 13.90 4.52
N ASP A 214 -17.28 13.45 5.45
CA ASP A 214 -17.15 12.03 5.80
C ASP A 214 -17.90 11.63 7.09
N ARG A 215 -18.77 12.51 7.59
CA ARG A 215 -19.58 12.25 8.79
C ARG A 215 -21.07 12.44 8.50
N ASP A 216 -21.89 11.67 9.18
CA ASP A 216 -23.33 11.88 9.17
C ASP A 216 -23.74 13.03 10.12
N ARG A 217 -25.02 13.39 10.15
CA ARG A 217 -25.57 14.49 10.97
C ARG A 217 -25.39 14.28 12.48
N ASP A 218 -25.34 13.02 12.92
CA ASP A 218 -25.06 12.64 14.31
C ASP A 218 -23.55 12.62 14.65
N GLY A 219 -22.67 12.93 13.66
CA GLY A 219 -21.24 12.93 13.80
C GLY A 219 -20.57 11.56 13.61
N SER A 220 -21.35 10.50 13.33
CA SER A 220 -20.81 9.19 13.01
C SER A 220 -20.05 9.19 11.69
N GLU A 221 -19.01 8.35 11.58
CA GLU A 221 -18.17 8.26 10.39
C GLU A 221 -18.84 7.40 9.32
N LEU A 222 -19.12 7.99 8.14
CA LEU A 222 -19.79 7.30 7.04
C LEU A 222 -18.97 6.15 6.42
N ALA A 223 -17.63 6.25 6.46
CA ALA A 223 -16.72 5.23 5.95
C ALA A 223 -15.83 4.65 7.07
N SER A 224 -16.44 4.21 8.18
CA SER A 224 -15.75 3.73 9.38
C SER A 224 -14.83 2.52 9.13
N LYS A 225 -15.15 1.67 8.13
CA LYS A 225 -14.35 0.50 7.73
C LYS A 225 -13.43 0.79 6.53
N ALA A 226 -13.06 2.04 6.30
CA ALA A 226 -12.11 2.39 5.24
C ALA A 226 -10.72 1.82 5.56
N ALA A 227 -9.97 1.54 4.51
CA ALA A 227 -8.54 1.25 4.64
C ALA A 227 -7.74 2.53 4.91
N TRP A 228 -6.51 2.36 5.40
CA TRP A 228 -5.61 3.47 5.68
C TRP A 228 -4.24 3.24 5.04
N HIS A 229 -3.54 4.31 4.70
CA HIS A 229 -2.12 4.24 4.41
C HIS A 229 -1.34 5.26 5.23
N ILE A 230 -0.10 4.88 5.57
CA ILE A 230 0.83 5.76 6.28
C ILE A 230 1.48 6.73 5.29
N GLU A 231 1.67 7.97 5.73
CA GLU A 231 2.44 8.99 5.02
C GLU A 231 3.67 9.41 5.85
N LYS A 232 4.59 10.12 5.22
CA LYS A 232 5.82 10.58 5.88
C LYS A 232 5.54 11.39 7.16
N SER A 233 4.46 12.19 7.18
CA SER A 233 4.04 12.95 8.37
C SER A 233 3.66 12.09 9.57
N ASP A 234 3.31 10.82 9.35
CA ASP A 234 2.92 9.90 10.42
C ASP A 234 4.15 9.32 11.16
N MET A 235 5.35 9.46 10.59
CA MET A 235 6.60 9.04 11.23
C MET A 235 6.83 9.72 12.59
N LYS A 236 6.22 10.89 12.83
CA LYS A 236 6.25 11.59 14.14
C LYS A 236 5.61 10.80 15.28
N THR A 237 4.80 9.77 14.98
CA THR A 237 4.18 8.91 16.00
C THR A 237 5.12 7.80 16.49
N LEU A 238 6.29 7.63 15.86
CA LEU A 238 7.30 6.72 16.38
C LEU A 238 7.81 7.24 17.72
N PRO A 239 7.93 6.36 18.72
CA PRO A 239 8.41 6.75 20.04
C PRO A 239 9.83 7.31 20.01
N ALA A 240 10.04 8.45 20.63
CA ALA A 240 11.37 9.03 20.77
C ALA A 240 12.23 8.19 21.74
N ARG A 241 13.50 8.02 21.41
CA ARG A 241 14.46 7.32 22.29
C ARG A 241 14.75 8.17 23.53
N LYS A 242 14.45 7.63 24.73
CA LYS A 242 14.66 8.35 26.00
C LYS A 242 16.14 8.56 26.26
N PRO A 243 16.63 9.82 26.52
CA PRO A 243 18.05 10.10 26.70
C PRO A 243 18.71 9.35 27.87
N TRP A 244 17.91 9.00 28.90
CA TRP A 244 18.35 8.26 30.08
C TRP A 244 18.15 6.75 30.00
N GLY A 245 17.71 6.25 28.83
CA GLY A 245 17.48 4.83 28.60
C GLY A 245 18.79 4.05 28.52
N ASN A 246 18.72 2.76 28.83
CA ASN A 246 19.81 1.81 28.68
C ASN A 246 19.42 0.69 27.71
N LYS A 247 20.37 -0.15 27.30
CA LYS A 247 20.12 -1.24 26.36
C LYS A 247 18.94 -2.16 26.74
N GLY A 248 18.64 -2.31 28.03
CA GLY A 248 17.52 -3.11 28.50
C GLY A 248 16.15 -2.44 28.29
N THR A 249 16.10 -1.10 28.33
CA THR A 249 14.85 -0.34 28.15
C THR A 249 14.42 -0.19 26.69
N PHE A 250 15.34 -0.45 25.74
CA PHE A 250 15.04 -0.36 24.30
C PHE A 250 14.66 -1.70 23.68
N GLY A 251 14.27 -2.67 24.52
CA GLY A 251 13.74 -3.95 24.11
C GLY A 251 14.81 -5.00 23.75
N LYS A 252 14.42 -6.25 23.94
CA LYS A 252 15.24 -7.43 23.75
C LYS A 252 14.57 -8.35 22.73
N VAL A 253 15.22 -8.59 21.60
CA VAL A 253 14.70 -9.45 20.54
C VAL A 253 15.39 -10.81 20.61
N LEU A 254 14.60 -11.88 20.65
CA LEU A 254 15.08 -13.24 20.43
C LEU A 254 14.69 -13.69 19.02
N LEU A 255 15.69 -14.04 18.20
CA LEU A 255 15.48 -14.66 16.90
C LEU A 255 15.70 -16.16 17.01
N VAL A 256 14.70 -16.96 16.66
CA VAL A 256 14.80 -18.41 16.45
C VAL A 256 14.93 -18.63 14.96
N ALA A 257 16.17 -18.64 14.46
CA ALA A 257 16.48 -18.45 13.05
C ALA A 257 17.78 -19.14 12.64
N GLY A 258 17.92 -19.43 11.35
CA GLY A 258 19.12 -20.01 10.79
C GLY A 258 19.25 -21.51 11.03
N SER A 259 19.33 -22.27 9.95
CA SER A 259 19.76 -23.67 9.90
C SER A 259 21.16 -23.76 9.26
N LYS A 260 21.73 -24.96 9.19
CA LYS A 260 23.01 -25.19 8.52
C LYS A 260 22.95 -24.71 7.07
N GLY A 261 23.84 -23.78 6.71
CA GLY A 261 23.90 -23.15 5.39
C GLY A 261 22.95 -21.94 5.19
N MET A 262 22.12 -21.60 6.19
CA MET A 262 21.13 -20.51 6.13
C MET A 262 21.36 -19.42 7.19
N CYS A 263 22.61 -19.20 7.60
CA CYS A 263 22.95 -18.15 8.58
C CYS A 263 22.65 -16.73 8.07
N GLY A 264 22.62 -16.52 6.76
CA GLY A 264 22.39 -15.21 6.13
C GLY A 264 21.04 -14.60 6.50
N ALA A 265 19.96 -15.39 6.51
CA ALA A 265 18.64 -14.94 6.89
C ALA A 265 18.59 -14.47 8.36
N ALA A 266 19.19 -15.27 9.27
CA ALA A 266 19.32 -14.89 10.67
C ALA A 266 20.16 -13.61 10.86
N CYS A 267 21.24 -13.45 10.09
CA CYS A 267 22.10 -12.27 10.11
C CYS A 267 21.33 -11.01 9.65
N LEU A 268 20.61 -11.08 8.52
CA LEU A 268 19.85 -9.95 7.98
C LEU A 268 18.75 -9.51 8.93
N SER A 269 17.97 -10.44 9.47
CA SER A 269 16.92 -10.12 10.43
C SER A 269 17.48 -9.53 11.72
N ALA A 270 18.55 -10.10 12.29
CA ALA A 270 19.19 -9.57 13.48
C ALA A 270 19.82 -8.20 13.26
N SER A 271 20.51 -8.00 12.12
CA SER A 271 21.10 -6.72 11.75
C SER A 271 20.02 -5.64 11.60
N ALA A 272 18.90 -5.95 10.92
CA ALA A 272 17.78 -5.04 10.79
C ALA A 272 17.16 -4.68 12.15
N ALA A 273 17.05 -5.61 13.09
CA ALA A 273 16.57 -5.36 14.44
C ALA A 273 17.50 -4.40 15.21
N LEU A 274 18.83 -4.59 15.13
CA LEU A 274 19.82 -3.70 15.77
C LEU A 274 19.81 -2.30 15.17
N HIS A 275 19.91 -2.18 13.84
CA HIS A 275 19.85 -0.88 13.14
C HIS A 275 18.50 -0.18 13.31
N GLY A 276 17.43 -0.96 13.51
CA GLY A 276 16.09 -0.47 13.84
C GLY A 276 15.93 0.03 15.28
N GLY A 277 16.98 -0.10 16.13
CA GLY A 277 16.99 0.48 17.48
C GLY A 277 16.63 -0.47 18.60
N ALA A 278 16.51 -1.78 18.37
CA ALA A 278 16.41 -2.78 19.45
C ALA A 278 17.63 -2.69 20.38
N GLY A 279 17.40 -2.73 21.69
CA GLY A 279 18.48 -2.55 22.66
C GLY A 279 19.44 -3.73 22.74
N MET A 280 18.93 -4.95 22.57
CA MET A 280 19.71 -6.20 22.54
C MET A 280 19.05 -7.21 21.60
N VAL A 281 19.89 -7.95 20.89
CA VAL A 281 19.45 -9.03 20.00
C VAL A 281 20.19 -10.32 20.38
N LYS A 282 19.44 -11.41 20.48
CA LYS A 282 19.97 -12.75 20.67
C LYS A 282 19.46 -13.67 19.56
N ILE A 283 20.34 -14.45 18.98
CA ILE A 283 20.01 -15.43 17.95
C ILE A 283 20.14 -16.83 18.54
N GLN A 284 19.05 -17.58 18.55
CA GLN A 284 19.07 -19.02 18.80
C GLN A 284 19.13 -19.75 17.46
N THR A 285 20.23 -20.44 17.22
CA THR A 285 20.57 -21.06 15.93
C THR A 285 21.30 -22.37 16.15
N VAL A 286 21.79 -23.01 15.09
CA VAL A 286 22.63 -24.21 15.16
C VAL A 286 24.10 -23.81 15.38
N GLU A 287 24.90 -24.69 16.00
CA GLU A 287 26.30 -24.39 16.35
C GLU A 287 27.17 -24.04 15.14
N GLU A 288 26.87 -24.63 13.98
CA GLU A 288 27.60 -24.36 12.73
C GLU A 288 27.51 -22.88 12.30
N ASN A 289 26.48 -22.16 12.73
CA ASN A 289 26.28 -20.75 12.40
C ASN A 289 27.02 -19.79 13.35
N ARG A 290 27.62 -20.29 14.42
CA ARG A 290 28.27 -19.44 15.44
C ARG A 290 29.36 -18.55 14.85
N ILE A 291 30.35 -19.16 14.20
CA ILE A 291 31.52 -18.41 13.68
C ILE A 291 31.08 -17.37 12.63
N PRO A 292 30.31 -17.73 11.57
CA PRO A 292 29.92 -16.75 10.57
C PRO A 292 29.06 -15.62 11.14
N LEU A 293 28.15 -15.90 12.07
CA LEU A 293 27.31 -14.87 12.67
C LEU A 293 28.10 -13.93 13.58
N GLN A 294 28.99 -14.44 14.43
CA GLN A 294 29.84 -13.61 15.29
C GLN A 294 30.82 -12.73 14.49
N SER A 295 31.26 -13.22 13.32
CA SER A 295 32.14 -12.44 12.42
C SER A 295 31.36 -11.34 11.67
N LEU A 296 30.10 -11.58 11.31
CA LEU A 296 29.27 -10.63 10.55
C LEU A 296 28.52 -9.64 11.44
N LEU A 297 28.16 -10.04 12.66
CA LEU A 297 27.32 -9.27 13.59
C LEU A 297 27.78 -9.48 15.04
N PRO A 298 28.95 -8.91 15.43
CA PRO A 298 29.52 -9.10 16.76
C PRO A 298 28.65 -8.52 17.91
N GLU A 299 27.71 -7.61 17.62
CA GLU A 299 26.80 -7.04 18.58
C GLU A 299 25.67 -8.00 19.01
N ALA A 300 25.38 -9.03 18.22
CA ALA A 300 24.35 -10.01 18.54
C ALA A 300 24.89 -11.11 19.47
N MET A 301 24.15 -11.44 20.52
CA MET A 301 24.39 -12.62 21.33
C MET A 301 23.95 -13.88 20.59
N LEU A 302 24.64 -14.98 20.82
CA LEU A 302 24.31 -16.26 20.19
C LEU A 302 24.11 -17.37 21.24
N THR A 303 23.20 -18.30 20.93
CA THR A 303 23.03 -19.55 21.67
C THR A 303 22.68 -20.67 20.68
N SER A 304 23.29 -21.82 20.86
CA SER A 304 22.99 -23.06 20.11
C SER A 304 22.30 -24.12 20.96
N GLU A 305 22.24 -23.92 22.28
CA GLU A 305 21.59 -24.82 23.21
C GLU A 305 20.07 -24.85 22.93
N PHE A 306 19.52 -26.06 22.86
CA PHE A 306 18.11 -26.31 22.66
C PHE A 306 17.62 -27.42 23.60
N ASP A 307 17.45 -27.07 24.85
CA ASP A 307 16.82 -27.86 25.86
C ASP A 307 15.77 -27.02 26.62
N GLU A 308 15.01 -27.65 27.48
CA GLU A 308 13.89 -27.01 28.19
C GLU A 308 14.33 -25.83 29.07
N GLU A 309 15.47 -25.92 29.74
CA GLU A 309 16.00 -24.90 30.65
C GLU A 309 16.54 -23.70 29.82
N ALA A 310 17.36 -23.96 28.83
CA ALA A 310 17.92 -22.93 27.94
C ALA A 310 16.79 -22.18 27.22
N ASN A 311 15.79 -22.91 26.71
CA ASN A 311 14.66 -22.33 26.01
C ASN A 311 13.84 -21.43 26.92
N LYS A 312 13.50 -21.86 28.15
CA LYS A 312 12.79 -21.03 29.15
C LYS A 312 13.59 -19.78 29.51
N LYS A 313 14.90 -19.92 29.72
CA LYS A 313 15.79 -18.78 30.00
C LYS A 313 15.80 -17.77 28.87
N ASN A 314 15.88 -18.22 27.61
CA ASN A 314 15.86 -17.37 26.44
C ASN A 314 14.51 -16.69 26.24
N LEU A 315 13.38 -17.41 26.41
CA LEU A 315 12.04 -16.84 26.31
C LEU A 315 11.77 -15.80 27.41
N ASN A 316 12.17 -16.05 28.64
CA ASN A 316 12.01 -15.11 29.75
C ASN A 316 12.88 -13.86 29.56
N TRP A 317 14.02 -13.98 28.89
CA TRP A 317 14.93 -12.88 28.63
C TRP A 317 14.39 -11.89 27.58
N CYS A 318 13.66 -12.36 26.56
CA CYS A 318 13.23 -11.49 25.45
C CYS A 318 11.92 -10.77 25.73
N ASP A 319 11.73 -9.65 25.04
CA ASP A 319 10.48 -8.88 24.99
C ASP A 319 9.70 -9.18 23.71
N VAL A 320 10.41 -9.46 22.59
CA VAL A 320 9.85 -9.77 21.27
C VAL A 320 10.52 -11.02 20.73
N LEU A 321 9.73 -11.88 20.10
CA LEU A 321 10.18 -13.14 19.51
C LEU A 321 10.00 -13.13 17.99
N VAL A 322 11.06 -13.46 17.24
CA VAL A 322 11.03 -13.70 15.79
C VAL A 322 11.33 -15.17 15.52
N ILE A 323 10.47 -15.84 14.76
CA ILE A 323 10.63 -17.27 14.46
C ILE A 323 10.57 -17.44 12.92
N GLY A 324 11.56 -18.14 12.37
CA GLY A 324 11.45 -18.69 11.02
C GLY A 324 12.49 -18.30 10.01
N PRO A 325 13.13 -17.11 9.99
CA PRO A 325 14.12 -16.75 8.99
C PRO A 325 15.23 -17.81 8.84
N GLY A 326 15.23 -18.56 7.71
CA GLY A 326 16.20 -19.61 7.43
C GLY A 326 16.26 -20.76 8.45
N LEU A 327 15.17 -21.03 9.17
CA LEU A 327 15.11 -22.01 10.27
C LEU A 327 15.21 -23.46 9.79
N GLY A 328 14.78 -23.71 8.55
CA GLY A 328 14.54 -25.05 8.02
C GLY A 328 13.19 -25.63 8.46
N THR A 329 12.60 -26.44 7.60
CA THR A 329 11.22 -26.95 7.81
C THR A 329 11.16 -28.33 8.47
N GLU A 330 12.30 -28.97 8.69
CA GLU A 330 12.41 -30.33 9.23
C GLU A 330 13.32 -30.39 10.45
N GLY A 331 13.29 -31.52 11.17
CA GLY A 331 14.17 -31.81 12.30
C GLY A 331 14.13 -30.74 13.39
N SER A 332 15.29 -30.27 13.81
CA SER A 332 15.41 -29.29 14.91
C SER A 332 14.73 -27.93 14.61
N GLY A 333 14.58 -27.56 13.34
CA GLY A 333 13.89 -26.33 12.94
C GLY A 333 12.41 -26.38 13.33
N LYS A 334 11.75 -27.49 12.98
CA LYS A 334 10.34 -27.75 13.33
C LYS A 334 10.14 -27.79 14.86
N GLU A 335 11.02 -28.48 15.60
CA GLU A 335 10.93 -28.60 17.05
C GLU A 335 11.10 -27.25 17.75
N ARG A 336 12.08 -26.44 17.31
CA ARG A 336 12.31 -25.08 17.80
C ARG A 336 11.11 -24.18 17.55
N MET A 337 10.60 -24.18 16.31
CA MET A 337 9.40 -23.40 15.94
C MET A 337 8.23 -23.74 16.87
N LEU A 338 7.89 -25.00 17.04
CA LEU A 338 6.77 -25.44 17.86
C LEU A 338 6.94 -25.00 19.31
N TRP A 339 8.12 -25.28 19.91
CA TRP A 339 8.37 -24.96 21.30
C TRP A 339 8.23 -23.45 21.58
N PHE A 340 8.87 -22.62 20.74
CA PHE A 340 8.85 -21.17 20.93
C PHE A 340 7.50 -20.53 20.58
N LEU A 341 6.80 -21.03 19.56
CA LEU A 341 5.46 -20.55 19.24
C LEU A 341 4.47 -20.84 20.38
N GLU A 342 4.42 -22.08 20.85
CA GLU A 342 3.51 -22.49 21.94
C GLU A 342 3.80 -21.74 23.23
N ASN A 343 5.06 -21.71 23.67
CA ASN A 343 5.44 -21.07 24.93
C ASN A 343 5.46 -19.55 24.85
N GLY A 344 5.78 -18.97 23.69
CA GLY A 344 5.65 -17.54 23.42
C GLY A 344 4.21 -17.06 23.53
N ALA A 345 3.28 -17.79 22.91
CA ALA A 345 1.85 -17.53 23.01
C ALA A 345 1.34 -17.62 24.45
N LYS A 346 1.72 -18.68 25.20
CA LYS A 346 1.37 -18.82 26.63
C LYS A 346 1.92 -17.70 27.52
N ALA A 347 3.09 -17.17 27.17
CA ALA A 347 3.73 -16.07 27.89
C ALA A 347 3.20 -14.67 27.46
N GLY A 348 2.25 -14.61 26.52
CA GLY A 348 1.71 -13.35 25.99
C GLY A 348 2.75 -12.47 25.27
N LYS A 349 3.83 -13.06 24.76
CA LYS A 349 4.87 -12.33 24.05
C LYS A 349 4.43 -11.98 22.63
N PRO A 350 4.79 -10.80 22.11
CA PRO A 350 4.69 -10.54 20.68
C PRO A 350 5.57 -11.52 19.88
N VAL A 351 4.95 -12.23 18.93
CA VAL A 351 5.61 -13.23 18.07
C VAL A 351 5.49 -12.82 16.62
N ILE A 352 6.61 -12.74 15.91
CA ILE A 352 6.67 -12.56 14.47
C ILE A 352 7.00 -13.93 13.88
N LEU A 353 6.10 -14.44 13.03
CA LEU A 353 6.27 -15.71 12.32
C LEU A 353 6.47 -15.45 10.84
N ASP A 354 7.64 -15.81 10.31
CA ASP A 354 8.05 -15.54 8.93
C ASP A 354 8.69 -16.77 8.27
N ALA A 355 8.80 -16.76 6.97
CA ALA A 355 9.57 -17.70 6.16
C ALA A 355 9.28 -19.18 6.52
N ASP A 356 10.30 -19.93 6.98
CA ASP A 356 10.14 -21.35 7.32
C ASP A 356 9.17 -21.58 8.49
N GLY A 357 9.00 -20.61 9.39
CA GLY A 357 7.99 -20.68 10.41
C GLY A 357 6.57 -20.76 9.83
N LEU A 358 6.28 -20.00 8.79
CA LEU A 358 5.01 -20.03 8.06
C LEU A 358 4.87 -21.33 7.24
N ASN A 359 5.95 -21.80 6.62
CA ASN A 359 5.96 -23.06 5.90
C ASN A 359 5.65 -24.24 6.82
N ILE A 360 6.25 -24.28 8.00
CA ILE A 360 5.97 -25.31 9.02
C ILE A 360 4.51 -25.21 9.50
N LEU A 361 4.00 -24.00 9.74
CA LEU A 361 2.60 -23.80 10.13
C LEU A 361 1.64 -24.32 9.05
N ALA A 362 1.93 -24.10 7.78
CA ALA A 362 1.13 -24.61 6.66
C ALA A 362 1.11 -26.16 6.61
N MET A 363 2.24 -26.80 6.93
CA MET A 363 2.33 -28.27 7.03
C MET A 363 1.65 -28.83 8.30
N HIS A 364 1.48 -28.01 9.33
CA HIS A 364 0.92 -28.40 10.61
C HIS A 364 -0.23 -27.47 11.07
N PRO A 365 -1.37 -27.43 10.35
CA PRO A 365 -2.46 -26.48 10.59
C PRO A 365 -3.07 -26.60 12.00
N GLN A 366 -2.91 -27.72 12.70
CA GLN A 366 -3.33 -27.88 14.10
C GLN A 366 -2.59 -26.94 15.07
N TRP A 367 -1.44 -26.36 14.68
CA TRP A 367 -0.70 -25.40 15.49
C TRP A 367 -1.22 -23.97 15.35
N MET A 368 -2.19 -23.73 14.46
CA MET A 368 -2.91 -22.46 14.37
C MET A 368 -3.51 -22.03 15.73
N LYS A 369 -3.83 -22.97 16.61
CA LYS A 369 -4.33 -22.70 17.98
C LYS A 369 -3.38 -21.89 18.85
N PHE A 370 -2.10 -21.78 18.48
CA PHE A 370 -1.10 -20.97 19.17
C PHE A 370 -0.95 -19.56 18.55
N ILE A 371 -1.64 -19.29 17.44
CA ILE A 371 -1.69 -17.96 16.84
C ILE A 371 -2.78 -17.16 17.56
N GLY A 372 -2.52 -15.90 17.84
CA GLY A 372 -3.47 -15.02 18.52
C GLY A 372 -3.10 -13.55 18.35
N GLU A 373 -3.76 -12.69 19.12
CA GLU A 373 -3.66 -11.22 19.02
C GLU A 373 -2.23 -10.67 19.13
N GLN A 374 -1.32 -11.41 19.76
CA GLN A 374 0.09 -11.02 19.88
C GLN A 374 0.98 -11.64 18.78
N THR A 375 0.39 -12.25 17.75
CA THR A 375 1.15 -12.87 16.65
C THR A 375 1.02 -12.06 15.37
N ILE A 376 2.16 -11.78 14.72
CA ILE A 376 2.25 -11.19 13.39
C ILE A 376 2.73 -12.27 12.43
N LEU A 377 1.94 -12.54 11.41
CA LEU A 377 2.26 -13.45 10.31
C LEU A 377 2.68 -12.63 9.09
N THR A 378 3.81 -12.93 8.46
CA THR A 378 4.35 -12.13 7.37
C THR A 378 4.49 -12.92 6.04
N PRO A 379 3.42 -13.57 5.54
CA PRO A 379 3.54 -14.37 4.32
C PRO A 379 3.70 -13.49 3.06
N HIS A 380 4.56 -13.93 2.13
CA HIS A 380 4.46 -13.53 0.73
C HIS A 380 3.38 -14.39 0.02
N MET A 381 3.01 -14.04 -1.22
CA MET A 381 1.92 -14.73 -1.93
C MET A 381 2.08 -16.26 -2.00
N GLY A 382 3.30 -16.78 -2.17
CA GLY A 382 3.55 -18.22 -2.20
C GLY A 382 3.40 -18.89 -0.82
N GLU A 383 3.79 -18.24 0.27
CA GLU A 383 3.56 -18.71 1.64
C GLU A 383 2.07 -18.66 1.98
N MET A 384 1.39 -17.56 1.61
CA MET A 384 -0.05 -17.42 1.77
C MET A 384 -0.82 -18.52 1.03
N SER A 385 -0.41 -18.84 -0.19
CA SER A 385 -0.95 -19.95 -0.98
C SER A 385 -0.91 -21.28 -0.22
N ARG A 386 0.23 -21.59 0.40
CA ARG A 386 0.38 -22.81 1.24
C ARG A 386 -0.49 -22.76 2.50
N LEU A 387 -0.57 -21.60 3.16
CA LEU A 387 -1.37 -21.42 4.39
C LEU A 387 -2.87 -21.54 4.14
N CYS A 388 -3.36 -21.06 2.98
CA CYS A 388 -4.80 -21.06 2.64
C CYS A 388 -5.22 -22.30 1.85
N GLY A 389 -4.29 -23.01 1.20
CA GLY A 389 -4.61 -24.06 0.25
C GLY A 389 -5.20 -23.53 -1.08
N LEU A 390 -4.99 -22.26 -1.40
CA LEU A 390 -5.42 -21.60 -2.64
C LEU A 390 -4.22 -21.40 -3.57
N ASN A 391 -4.43 -21.32 -4.88
CA ASN A 391 -3.35 -20.95 -5.77
C ASN A 391 -3.12 -19.42 -5.80
N VAL A 392 -1.95 -18.97 -6.28
CA VAL A 392 -1.55 -17.56 -6.25
C VAL A 392 -2.46 -16.68 -7.11
N SER A 393 -3.03 -17.21 -8.21
CA SER A 393 -3.98 -16.47 -9.05
C SER A 393 -5.28 -16.17 -8.30
N GLU A 394 -5.84 -17.14 -7.58
CA GLU A 394 -7.03 -16.94 -6.74
C GLU A 394 -6.80 -15.92 -5.60
N LEU A 395 -5.59 -15.91 -5.03
CA LEU A 395 -5.23 -14.90 -4.03
C LEU A 395 -5.18 -13.48 -4.61
N LYS A 396 -4.72 -13.35 -5.85
CA LYS A 396 -4.58 -12.06 -6.53
C LYS A 396 -5.88 -11.47 -7.06
N GLU A 397 -6.96 -12.24 -7.15
CA GLU A 397 -8.28 -11.72 -7.52
C GLU A 397 -8.79 -10.66 -6.52
N ASP A 398 -8.68 -10.92 -5.22
CA ASP A 398 -8.93 -9.96 -4.14
C ASP A 398 -8.01 -10.25 -2.95
N PRO A 399 -6.77 -9.74 -2.97
CA PRO A 399 -5.79 -10.01 -1.92
C PRO A 399 -6.21 -9.43 -0.56
N VAL A 400 -7.02 -8.38 -0.56
CA VAL A 400 -7.54 -7.77 0.68
C VAL A 400 -8.56 -8.68 1.35
N ALA A 401 -9.54 -9.19 0.61
CA ALA A 401 -10.52 -10.11 1.16
C ALA A 401 -9.86 -11.41 1.68
N ARG A 402 -8.87 -11.93 0.94
CA ARG A 402 -8.12 -13.12 1.37
C ARG A 402 -7.28 -12.89 2.63
N ALA A 403 -6.62 -11.72 2.70
CA ALA A 403 -5.87 -11.33 3.89
C ALA A 403 -6.79 -11.24 5.12
N TYR A 404 -7.92 -10.57 4.97
CA TYR A 404 -8.90 -10.43 6.04
C TYR A 404 -9.45 -11.79 6.52
N GLN A 405 -9.92 -12.64 5.61
CA GLN A 405 -10.43 -13.98 5.94
C GLN A 405 -9.40 -14.81 6.73
N TYR A 406 -8.12 -14.70 6.37
CA TYR A 406 -7.08 -15.43 7.08
C TYR A 406 -6.76 -14.82 8.45
N ALA A 407 -6.72 -13.51 8.57
CA ALA A 407 -6.53 -12.82 9.86
C ALA A 407 -7.67 -13.13 10.85
N GLU A 408 -8.91 -13.11 10.37
CA GLU A 408 -10.09 -13.51 11.16
C GLU A 408 -9.98 -14.96 11.64
N LYS A 409 -9.63 -15.89 10.74
CA LYS A 409 -9.47 -17.31 11.08
C LYS A 409 -8.33 -17.58 12.05
N SER A 410 -7.19 -16.90 11.89
CA SER A 410 -5.99 -17.12 12.71
C SER A 410 -6.03 -16.37 14.04
N GLY A 411 -6.77 -15.27 14.13
CA GLY A 411 -6.79 -14.37 15.28
C GLY A 411 -5.56 -13.47 15.41
N GLY A 412 -4.59 -13.57 14.49
CA GLY A 412 -3.35 -12.78 14.45
C GLY A 412 -3.42 -11.59 13.51
N VAL A 413 -2.36 -10.78 13.52
CA VAL A 413 -2.12 -9.75 12.52
C VAL A 413 -1.48 -10.38 11.30
N LEU A 414 -2.04 -10.12 10.13
CA LEU A 414 -1.51 -10.59 8.85
C LEU A 414 -0.84 -9.45 8.09
N VAL A 415 0.40 -9.65 7.69
CA VAL A 415 1.18 -8.80 6.78
C VAL A 415 1.37 -9.56 5.47
N LEU A 416 0.42 -9.45 4.56
CA LEU A 416 0.48 -10.10 3.25
C LEU A 416 1.40 -9.29 2.32
N LYS A 417 2.60 -9.84 2.11
CA LYS A 417 3.66 -9.20 1.31
C LYS A 417 3.39 -9.35 -0.20
N ASP A 418 3.26 -8.21 -0.88
CA ASP A 418 3.24 -8.11 -2.34
C ASP A 418 3.70 -6.69 -2.72
N ALA A 419 3.60 -6.33 -4.00
CA ALA A 419 3.92 -4.99 -4.51
C ALA A 419 3.13 -3.86 -3.79
N CYS A 420 1.94 -4.16 -3.28
CA CYS A 420 1.25 -3.38 -2.25
C CYS A 420 1.00 -4.32 -1.05
N THR A 421 1.78 -4.18 0.00
CA THR A 421 1.60 -5.00 1.21
C THR A 421 0.29 -4.63 1.92
N VAL A 422 -0.51 -5.64 2.23
CA VAL A 422 -1.75 -5.52 2.99
C VAL A 422 -1.51 -5.92 4.43
N VAL A 423 -1.84 -5.04 5.39
CA VAL A 423 -1.81 -5.37 6.82
C VAL A 423 -3.22 -5.33 7.36
N THR A 424 -3.63 -6.39 8.04
CA THR A 424 -4.98 -6.48 8.62
C THR A 424 -4.98 -7.36 9.87
N ASP A 425 -6.01 -7.20 10.69
CA ASP A 425 -6.29 -8.02 11.86
C ASP A 425 -7.76 -8.47 11.90
N ARG A 426 -8.11 -9.25 12.91
CA ARG A 426 -9.48 -9.74 13.10
C ARG A 426 -10.51 -8.64 13.41
N ASN A 427 -10.07 -7.44 13.82
CA ASN A 427 -10.93 -6.30 14.17
C ASN A 427 -11.22 -5.41 12.94
N GLU A 428 -11.04 -5.94 11.74
CA GLU A 428 -11.27 -5.25 10.47
C GLU A 428 -10.38 -4.00 10.25
N LYS A 429 -9.29 -3.86 11.00
CA LYS A 429 -8.28 -2.85 10.70
C LYS A 429 -7.59 -3.23 9.40
N LEU A 430 -7.53 -2.29 8.46
CA LEU A 430 -6.97 -2.52 7.13
C LEU A 430 -6.02 -1.40 6.76
N TYR A 431 -4.80 -1.78 6.40
CA TYR A 431 -3.78 -0.85 5.94
C TYR A 431 -3.18 -1.32 4.62
N LEU A 432 -2.90 -0.37 3.73
CA LEU A 432 -2.26 -0.60 2.44
C LEU A 432 -0.94 0.16 2.40
N ASN A 433 0.16 -0.56 2.22
CA ASN A 433 1.47 0.08 2.14
C ASN A 433 1.76 0.57 0.72
N LEU A 434 2.01 1.87 0.59
CA LEU A 434 2.30 2.51 -0.68
C LEU A 434 3.78 2.89 -0.86
N SER A 435 4.64 2.65 0.14
CA SER A 435 6.10 2.82 0.05
C SER A 435 6.77 1.59 -0.55
N GLY A 436 7.96 1.75 -1.04
CA GLY A 436 8.76 0.68 -1.63
C GLY A 436 8.68 0.62 -3.16
N ASN A 437 9.51 -0.23 -3.73
CA ASN A 437 9.69 -0.34 -5.18
C ASN A 437 10.09 -1.76 -5.60
N SER A 438 10.11 -2.01 -6.91
CA SER A 438 10.40 -3.32 -7.49
C SER A 438 11.82 -3.85 -7.21
N GLY A 439 12.79 -3.01 -6.89
CA GLY A 439 14.13 -3.42 -6.49
C GLY A 439 14.16 -4.19 -5.17
N MET A 440 13.10 -4.05 -4.35
CA MET A 440 12.96 -4.81 -3.09
C MET A 440 12.63 -6.30 -3.32
N ALA A 441 12.32 -6.71 -4.55
CA ALA A 441 12.11 -8.10 -4.93
C ALA A 441 13.47 -8.83 -5.03
N THR A 442 14.21 -8.89 -3.92
CA THR A 442 15.52 -9.52 -3.76
C THR A 442 15.53 -10.45 -2.55
N ALA A 443 16.41 -11.47 -2.59
CA ALA A 443 16.58 -12.39 -1.47
C ALA A 443 16.97 -11.65 -0.18
N GLY A 444 16.37 -12.02 0.95
CA GLY A 444 16.64 -11.42 2.25
C GLY A 444 15.79 -10.19 2.59
N SER A 445 15.02 -9.62 1.64
CA SER A 445 14.14 -8.47 1.89
C SER A 445 13.08 -8.78 2.97
N GLY A 446 12.51 -9.99 2.96
CA GLY A 446 11.59 -10.46 4.00
C GLY A 446 12.25 -10.59 5.37
N ASP A 447 13.48 -11.13 5.41
CA ASP A 447 14.25 -11.25 6.66
C ASP A 447 14.53 -9.87 7.28
N VAL A 448 14.83 -8.87 6.45
CA VAL A 448 14.98 -7.46 6.89
C VAL A 448 13.67 -6.94 7.48
N LEU A 449 12.53 -7.20 6.84
CA LEU A 449 11.22 -6.78 7.34
C LEU A 449 10.93 -7.38 8.71
N SER A 450 11.20 -8.68 8.93
CA SER A 450 10.99 -9.34 10.24
C SER A 450 11.79 -8.66 11.35
N GLY A 451 13.04 -8.28 11.06
CA GLY A 451 13.88 -7.53 11.98
C GLY A 451 13.37 -6.11 12.26
N ILE A 452 12.91 -5.40 11.24
CA ILE A 452 12.31 -4.06 11.38
C ILE A 452 11.02 -4.14 12.22
N ILE A 453 10.14 -5.13 11.97
CA ILE A 453 8.94 -5.31 12.79
C ILE A 453 9.34 -5.50 14.25
N ALA A 454 10.30 -6.37 14.54
CA ALA A 454 10.76 -6.61 15.92
C ALA A 454 11.31 -5.33 16.58
N SER A 455 12.09 -4.52 15.86
CA SER A 455 12.62 -3.26 16.39
C SER A 455 11.52 -2.23 16.66
N VAL A 456 10.54 -2.10 15.76
CA VAL A 456 9.41 -1.19 15.95
C VAL A 456 8.58 -1.62 17.16
N LEU A 457 8.32 -2.92 17.35
CA LEU A 457 7.66 -3.42 18.56
C LEU A 457 8.44 -3.04 19.82
N CYS A 458 9.78 -3.16 19.80
CA CYS A 458 10.63 -2.73 20.92
C CYS A 458 10.54 -1.22 21.21
N MET A 459 10.41 -0.38 20.17
CA MET A 459 10.24 1.08 20.37
C MET A 459 8.97 1.38 21.17
N TYR A 460 7.87 0.68 20.90
CA TYR A 460 6.59 0.90 21.56
C TYR A 460 6.49 0.29 22.98
N LEU A 461 7.44 -0.54 23.43
CA LEU A 461 7.44 -1.09 24.81
C LEU A 461 7.52 -0.03 25.90
N SER A 462 8.11 1.13 25.57
CA SER A 462 8.30 2.23 26.51
C SER A 462 7.22 3.33 26.41
N CYS A 463 6.19 3.12 25.59
CA CYS A 463 5.09 4.06 25.43
C CYS A 463 3.99 3.84 26.45
N GLU A 464 3.44 4.94 26.96
CA GLU A 464 2.27 4.92 27.86
C GLU A 464 0.97 4.70 27.05
N GLU A 465 0.91 5.18 25.81
CA GLU A 465 -0.21 4.96 24.90
C GLU A 465 -0.05 3.61 24.19
N GLU A 466 -0.99 2.72 24.45
CA GLU A 466 -1.02 1.43 23.77
C GLU A 466 -1.50 1.60 22.33
N GLN A 467 -0.62 1.27 21.37
CA GLN A 467 -0.97 1.21 19.97
C GLN A 467 -1.31 -0.23 19.57
N GLU A 468 -2.28 -0.38 18.67
CA GLU A 468 -2.66 -1.70 18.13
C GLU A 468 -1.48 -2.39 17.43
N LEU A 469 -1.40 -3.71 17.54
CA LEU A 469 -0.32 -4.49 16.93
C LEU A 469 -0.30 -4.36 15.40
N SER A 470 -1.47 -4.27 14.77
CA SER A 470 -1.63 -4.04 13.33
C SER A 470 -1.07 -2.67 12.90
N TYR A 471 -1.24 -1.63 13.71
CA TYR A 471 -0.63 -0.32 13.44
C TYR A 471 0.90 -0.36 13.54
N LYS A 472 1.45 -1.00 14.60
CA LYS A 472 2.91 -1.16 14.77
C LYS A 472 3.52 -1.94 13.59
N ALA A 473 2.87 -3.03 13.16
CA ALA A 473 3.28 -3.80 11.99
C ALA A 473 3.22 -2.95 10.71
N THR A 474 2.17 -2.14 10.53
CA THR A 474 2.03 -1.24 9.37
C THR A 474 3.13 -0.19 9.33
N MET A 475 3.47 0.40 10.47
CA MET A 475 4.57 1.36 10.57
C MET A 475 5.91 0.71 10.18
N ALA A 476 6.16 -0.52 10.64
CA ALA A 476 7.35 -1.28 10.26
C ALA A 476 7.42 -1.57 8.76
N VAL A 477 6.29 -1.97 8.15
CA VAL A 477 6.18 -2.18 6.69
C VAL A 477 6.43 -0.89 5.92
N TYR A 478 5.92 0.24 6.41
CA TYR A 478 6.15 1.55 5.80
C TYR A 478 7.63 1.95 5.87
N ILE A 479 8.28 1.79 7.03
CA ILE A 479 9.72 2.03 7.22
C ILE A 479 10.54 1.15 6.27
N HIS A 480 10.23 -0.14 6.17
CA HIS A 480 10.89 -1.06 5.26
C HIS A 480 10.79 -0.60 3.80
N GLY A 481 9.60 -0.15 3.37
CA GLY A 481 9.40 0.41 2.04
C GLY A 481 10.22 1.68 1.80
N LEU A 482 10.29 2.61 2.76
CA LEU A 482 11.14 3.80 2.66
C LEU A 482 12.63 3.44 2.57
N CYS A 483 13.09 2.42 3.31
CA CYS A 483 14.46 1.92 3.17
C CYS A 483 14.73 1.43 1.75
N GLY A 484 13.78 0.72 1.15
CA GLY A 484 13.84 0.30 -0.25
C GLY A 484 13.89 1.48 -1.21
N ASP A 485 13.13 2.54 -0.97
CA ASP A 485 13.12 3.72 -1.83
C ASP A 485 14.46 4.48 -1.78
N ILE A 486 15.05 4.67 -0.59
CA ILE A 486 16.38 5.26 -0.43
C ILE A 486 17.47 4.37 -1.06
N ALA A 487 17.37 3.06 -0.87
CA ALA A 487 18.32 2.12 -1.47
C ALA A 487 18.29 2.19 -3.01
N ARG A 488 17.08 2.26 -3.60
CA ARG A 488 16.91 2.45 -5.05
C ARG A 488 17.50 3.77 -5.55
N GLU A 489 17.31 4.85 -4.83
CA GLU A 489 17.90 6.15 -5.20
C GLU A 489 19.42 6.10 -5.26
N LYS A 490 20.05 5.33 -4.35
CA LYS A 490 21.52 5.19 -4.26
C LYS A 490 22.10 4.15 -5.23
N LYS A 491 21.39 3.04 -5.47
CA LYS A 491 21.93 1.85 -6.16
C LYS A 491 21.21 1.48 -7.47
N GLY A 492 20.05 2.12 -7.74
CA GLY A 492 19.14 1.70 -8.81
C GLY A 492 18.37 0.42 -8.45
N SER A 493 17.28 0.15 -9.20
CA SER A 493 16.39 -0.99 -8.92
C SER A 493 17.03 -2.36 -9.14
N HIS A 494 18.01 -2.47 -10.03
CA HIS A 494 18.68 -3.73 -10.34
C HIS A 494 19.87 -4.05 -9.43
N GLY A 495 20.51 -3.03 -8.85
CA GLY A 495 21.74 -3.19 -8.09
C GLY A 495 21.56 -3.25 -6.58
N MET A 496 20.36 -2.93 -6.07
CA MET A 496 20.10 -2.95 -4.64
C MET A 496 19.91 -4.36 -4.08
N THR A 497 20.33 -4.55 -2.84
CA THR A 497 20.23 -5.79 -2.07
C THR A 497 19.54 -5.54 -0.72
N ALA A 498 19.27 -6.62 0.02
CA ALA A 498 18.74 -6.54 1.38
C ALA A 498 19.63 -5.74 2.34
N LYS A 499 20.95 -5.78 2.17
CA LYS A 499 21.90 -4.99 2.98
C LYS A 499 21.74 -3.49 2.75
N ASP A 500 21.51 -3.05 1.52
CA ASP A 500 21.31 -1.64 1.21
C ASP A 500 20.06 -1.06 1.91
N MET A 501 19.03 -1.87 2.13
CA MET A 501 17.85 -1.48 2.93
C MET A 501 18.21 -1.34 4.41
N ILE A 502 19.04 -2.22 4.97
CA ILE A 502 19.52 -2.10 6.36
C ILE A 502 20.39 -0.84 6.52
N GLU A 503 21.27 -0.55 5.56
CA GLU A 503 22.09 0.67 5.56
C GLU A 503 21.26 1.96 5.46
N ALA A 504 20.09 1.91 4.80
CA ALA A 504 19.16 3.04 4.72
C ALA A 504 18.32 3.26 6.00
N LEU A 505 18.18 2.23 6.85
CA LEU A 505 17.29 2.27 8.01
C LEU A 505 17.58 3.42 9.00
N PRO A 506 18.84 3.71 9.37
CA PRO A 506 19.14 4.85 10.23
C PRO A 506 18.73 6.20 9.61
N GLU A 507 18.84 6.36 8.29
CA GLU A 507 18.43 7.57 7.58
C GLU A 507 16.90 7.74 7.64
N VAL A 508 16.14 6.64 7.43
CA VAL A 508 14.68 6.65 7.56
C VAL A 508 14.23 7.00 8.98
N LEU A 509 14.85 6.41 10.01
CA LEU A 509 14.49 6.69 11.40
C LEU A 509 14.83 8.13 11.82
N LYS A 510 15.91 8.70 11.30
CA LYS A 510 16.24 10.11 11.51
C LYS A 510 15.16 11.07 11.02
N LEU A 511 14.38 10.71 9.99
CA LEU A 511 13.23 11.51 9.53
C LEU A 511 12.17 11.64 10.63
N ALA A 512 11.96 10.61 11.44
CA ALA A 512 11.03 10.66 12.57
C ALA A 512 11.50 11.64 13.67
N GLU A 513 12.81 11.64 13.99
CA GLU A 513 13.38 12.52 15.01
C GLU A 513 13.30 14.00 14.63
N VAL A 514 13.43 14.33 13.34
CA VAL A 514 13.32 15.71 12.85
C VAL A 514 11.86 16.19 12.93
N GLN A 515 10.90 15.33 12.61
CA GLN A 515 9.47 15.68 12.63
C GLN A 515 8.87 15.79 14.05
N SER A 516 9.49 15.16 15.05
CA SER A 516 9.06 15.27 16.44
C SER A 516 9.48 16.57 17.13
N LYS A 517 10.39 17.34 16.52
CA LYS A 517 10.92 18.60 17.05
C LYS A 517 10.29 19.86 16.44
N GLY A 518 9.43 19.73 15.44
CA GLY A 518 8.67 20.80 14.80
C GLY A 518 7.19 20.68 15.07
#